data_47e6c138b9c79437cf2dcd0a022757eb
#
_entry.id   47e6c138b9c79437cf2dcd0a022757eb
#
_cell.length_a   1.000
_cell.length_b   1.000
_cell.length_c   1.000
_cell.angle_alpha   90.00
_cell.angle_beta   90.00
_cell.angle_gamma   90.00
#
_symmetry.space_group_name_H-M   'P 1'
#
loop_
_entity.id
_entity.type
_entity.pdbx_description
1 polymer ?
#
loop_
_entity_poly.entity_id
_entity_poly.type
_entity_poly.pdbx_seq_one_letter_code
_entity_poly.pdbx_strand_id
1 'polypeptide(L)'
;MNRQTPAQLSAAPEIIVVLGGGMLPGGTPAPATLARAEAAADLTRSHEDAAIICSGSHGVGRKPRRSEAASMADLIVERGIDRERILLEDESRDTIGNAVHVTDRYLAAIPARPMYLVTSPFHLERSLETFRLVLGPAWEIEGVASAPAPDDGERARHEPRFLMQTRAFLAGIAPGEVARMVAKLRKAPPR
;
A
#
# COMPACT_ATOMS: atom_id res chain seq x y z
N MET A 1 -15.75 15.06 8.61
CA MET A 1 -15.23 15.71 7.42
C MET A 1 -15.65 14.89 6.21
N ASN A 2 -16.46 15.47 5.34
CA ASN A 2 -16.91 14.80 4.12
C ASN A 2 -15.73 14.80 3.15
N ARG A 3 -14.96 13.70 3.07
CA ARG A 3 -13.87 13.57 2.10
C ARG A 3 -14.53 13.26 0.75
N GLN A 4 -14.40 14.17 -0.21
CA GLN A 4 -14.82 13.89 -1.58
C GLN A 4 -13.88 12.79 -2.14
N THR A 5 -14.49 11.70 -2.62
CA THR A 5 -13.76 10.65 -3.32
C THR A 5 -13.21 11.22 -4.62
N PRO A 6 -11.91 11.06 -4.92
CA PRO A 6 -11.35 11.51 -6.18
C PRO A 6 -12.11 10.93 -7.38
N ALA A 7 -12.41 11.74 -8.39
CA ALA A 7 -13.23 11.35 -9.54
C ALA A 7 -12.65 10.13 -10.27
N GLN A 8 -11.31 10.09 -10.44
CA GLN A 8 -10.61 8.97 -11.06
C GLN A 8 -10.85 7.64 -10.32
N LEU A 9 -10.93 7.66 -8.98
CA LEU A 9 -11.15 6.46 -8.19
C LEU A 9 -12.60 5.96 -8.31
N SER A 10 -13.56 6.88 -8.40
CA SER A 10 -14.97 6.54 -8.56
C SER A 10 -15.28 5.91 -9.93
N ALA A 11 -14.58 6.36 -10.97
CA ALA A 11 -14.75 5.88 -12.34
C ALA A 11 -13.99 4.59 -12.66
N ALA A 12 -12.86 4.32 -11.96
CA ALA A 12 -12.02 3.17 -12.27
C ALA A 12 -12.73 1.84 -12.00
N PRO A 13 -12.69 0.87 -12.93
CA PRO A 13 -13.27 -0.46 -12.72
C PRO A 13 -12.46 -1.31 -11.73
N GLU A 14 -11.17 -1.04 -11.59
CA GLU A 14 -10.21 -1.80 -10.80
C GLU A 14 -9.24 -0.87 -10.07
N ILE A 15 -8.61 -1.37 -9.02
CA ILE A 15 -7.64 -0.63 -8.19
C ILE A 15 -6.31 -1.37 -8.14
N ILE A 16 -5.23 -0.66 -8.37
CA ILE A 16 -3.86 -1.16 -8.11
C ILE A 16 -3.32 -0.41 -6.89
N VAL A 17 -3.00 -1.13 -5.81
CA VAL A 17 -2.34 -0.57 -4.63
C VAL A 17 -0.89 -1.02 -4.62
N VAL A 18 0.05 -0.07 -4.58
CA VAL A 18 1.49 -0.34 -4.57
C VAL A 18 2.08 0.05 -3.23
N LEU A 19 2.72 -0.89 -2.55
CA LEU A 19 3.31 -0.64 -1.23
C LEU A 19 4.78 -0.22 -1.33
N GLY A 20 5.16 0.81 -0.58
CA GLY A 20 6.55 1.21 -0.42
C GLY A 20 7.42 0.11 0.18
N GLY A 21 8.67 0.02 -0.25
CA GLY A 21 9.67 -0.98 0.16
C GLY A 21 10.84 -0.41 0.95
N GLY A 22 10.79 0.86 1.32
CA GLY A 22 11.82 1.56 2.07
C GLY A 22 12.45 2.72 1.30
N MET A 23 13.14 3.57 2.08
CA MET A 23 13.97 4.67 1.57
C MET A 23 15.40 4.49 2.08
N LEU A 24 16.38 4.74 1.24
CA LEU A 24 17.79 4.74 1.60
C LEU A 24 18.17 6.03 2.34
N PRO A 25 19.28 6.03 3.10
CA PRO A 25 19.89 7.25 3.60
C PRO A 25 20.11 8.25 2.44
N GLY A 26 19.70 9.50 2.63
CA GLY A 26 19.72 10.53 1.55
C GLY A 26 18.39 10.71 0.83
N GLY A 27 17.39 9.85 1.08
CA GLY A 27 16.02 10.03 0.59
C GLY A 27 15.78 9.49 -0.83
N THR A 28 16.65 8.61 -1.31
CA THR A 28 16.40 7.84 -2.54
C THR A 28 15.56 6.60 -2.23
N PRO A 29 14.65 6.16 -3.13
CA PRO A 29 13.89 4.94 -2.93
C PRO A 29 14.81 3.71 -2.87
N ALA A 30 14.51 2.78 -1.95
CA ALA A 30 15.22 1.51 -1.86
C ALA A 30 14.93 0.62 -3.10
N PRO A 31 15.81 -0.34 -3.44
CA PRO A 31 15.60 -1.23 -4.57
C PRO A 31 14.23 -1.92 -4.57
N ALA A 32 13.74 -2.34 -3.40
CA ALA A 32 12.40 -2.92 -3.29
C ALA A 32 11.28 -1.92 -3.66
N THR A 33 11.41 -0.63 -3.31
CA THR A 33 10.44 0.41 -3.72
C THR A 33 10.43 0.58 -5.24
N LEU A 34 11.60 0.58 -5.87
CA LEU A 34 11.72 0.69 -7.33
C LEU A 34 11.11 -0.53 -8.03
N ALA A 35 11.47 -1.74 -7.60
CA ALA A 35 10.96 -2.98 -8.20
C ALA A 35 9.43 -3.08 -8.11
N ARG A 36 8.83 -2.65 -7.01
CA ARG A 36 7.37 -2.63 -6.84
C ARG A 36 6.70 -1.61 -7.75
N ALA A 37 7.28 -0.41 -7.89
CA ALA A 37 6.76 0.61 -8.81
C ALA A 37 6.85 0.13 -10.27
N GLU A 38 7.93 -0.55 -10.65
CA GLU A 38 8.08 -1.17 -11.96
C GLU A 38 7.02 -2.25 -12.22
N ALA A 39 6.81 -3.15 -11.27
CA ALA A 39 5.78 -4.19 -11.37
C ALA A 39 4.38 -3.59 -11.51
N ALA A 40 4.09 -2.50 -10.79
CA ALA A 40 2.82 -1.79 -10.94
C ALA A 40 2.67 -1.14 -12.30
N ALA A 41 3.71 -0.50 -12.83
CA ALA A 41 3.70 0.09 -14.17
C ALA A 41 3.48 -1.00 -15.26
N ASP A 42 4.11 -2.16 -15.11
CA ASP A 42 3.91 -3.28 -16.04
C ASP A 42 2.48 -3.82 -15.96
N LEU A 43 1.92 -3.95 -14.76
CA LEU A 43 0.54 -4.42 -14.55
C LEU A 43 -0.48 -3.49 -15.23
N THR A 44 -0.25 -2.18 -15.26
CA THR A 44 -1.16 -1.22 -15.90
C THR A 44 -1.33 -1.42 -17.40
N ARG A 45 -0.46 -2.17 -18.08
CA ARG A 45 -0.59 -2.47 -19.52
C ARG A 45 -1.77 -3.40 -19.82
N SER A 46 -2.16 -4.24 -18.87
CA SER A 46 -3.35 -5.09 -18.95
C SER A 46 -4.54 -4.54 -18.18
N HIS A 47 -4.35 -3.43 -17.44
CA HIS A 47 -5.35 -2.78 -16.59
C HIS A 47 -5.36 -1.26 -16.86
N GLU A 48 -5.60 -0.89 -18.14
CA GLU A 48 -5.44 0.49 -18.61
C GLU A 48 -6.37 1.50 -17.92
N ASP A 49 -7.52 1.07 -17.41
CA ASP A 49 -8.50 1.92 -16.71
C ASP A 49 -8.39 1.84 -15.17
N ALA A 50 -7.47 1.06 -14.63
CA ALA A 50 -7.29 0.96 -13.18
C ALA A 50 -6.80 2.28 -12.57
N ALA A 51 -7.33 2.65 -11.41
CA ALA A 51 -6.73 3.69 -10.58
C ALA A 51 -5.57 3.11 -9.76
N ILE A 52 -4.51 3.89 -9.58
CA ILE A 52 -3.29 3.46 -8.88
C ILE A 52 -3.19 4.22 -7.56
N ILE A 53 -2.95 3.52 -6.46
CA ILE A 53 -2.69 4.12 -5.15
C ILE A 53 -1.29 3.73 -4.73
N CYS A 54 -0.35 4.67 -4.73
CA CYS A 54 0.97 4.48 -4.15
C CYS A 54 0.91 4.76 -2.65
N SER A 55 1.29 3.79 -1.82
CA SER A 55 1.18 3.88 -0.37
C SER A 55 2.51 3.65 0.33
N GLY A 56 2.90 4.59 1.19
CA GLY A 56 4.10 4.55 2.01
C GLY A 56 4.72 5.92 2.21
N SER A 57 5.11 6.22 3.47
CA SER A 57 5.80 7.46 3.81
C SER A 57 7.32 7.30 3.71
N HIS A 58 7.96 6.79 4.75
CA HIS A 58 9.42 6.66 4.81
C HIS A 58 9.91 5.54 5.77
N GLY A 59 8.98 4.76 6.31
CA GLY A 59 9.32 3.73 7.31
C GLY A 59 9.93 4.32 8.59
N VAL A 60 10.97 3.65 9.11
CA VAL A 60 11.68 4.07 10.32
C VAL A 60 12.79 5.07 9.97
N GLY A 61 12.95 6.10 10.80
CA GLY A 61 14.04 7.08 10.67
C GLY A 61 13.58 8.50 10.35
N ARG A 62 14.53 9.34 9.89
CA ARG A 62 14.25 10.74 9.56
C ARG A 62 13.41 10.84 8.29
N LYS A 63 12.35 11.64 8.34
CA LYS A 63 11.48 11.89 7.17
C LYS A 63 12.31 12.52 6.02
N PRO A 64 12.39 11.85 4.85
CA PRO A 64 13.05 12.41 3.68
C PRO A 64 12.20 13.53 3.05
N ARG A 65 12.75 14.21 2.05
CA ARG A 65 12.01 15.25 1.29
C ARG A 65 10.83 14.68 0.50
N ARG A 66 10.96 13.44 0.03
CA ARG A 66 9.91 12.71 -0.71
C ARG A 66 9.52 11.45 0.03
N SER A 67 8.25 11.10 -0.04
CA SER A 67 7.76 9.81 0.46
C SER A 67 8.04 8.67 -0.52
N GLU A 68 7.93 7.43 -0.03
CA GLU A 68 7.93 6.25 -0.88
C GLU A 68 6.83 6.34 -1.94
N ALA A 69 5.62 6.72 -1.53
CA ALA A 69 4.47 6.90 -2.42
C ALA A 69 4.76 7.89 -3.57
N ALA A 70 5.35 9.05 -3.25
CA ALA A 70 5.71 10.04 -4.26
C ALA A 70 6.80 9.54 -5.21
N SER A 71 7.79 8.81 -4.69
CA SER A 71 8.88 8.24 -5.51
C SER A 71 8.38 7.15 -6.45
N MET A 72 7.46 6.30 -5.98
CA MET A 72 6.82 5.30 -6.82
C MET A 72 5.97 5.94 -7.93
N ALA A 73 5.19 6.97 -7.58
CA ALA A 73 4.38 7.70 -8.55
C ALA A 73 5.21 8.34 -9.67
N ASP A 74 6.36 8.95 -9.33
CA ASP A 74 7.26 9.53 -10.32
C ASP A 74 7.74 8.46 -11.30
N LEU A 75 8.20 7.31 -10.80
CA LEU A 75 8.69 6.22 -11.64
C LEU A 75 7.58 5.67 -12.54
N ILE A 76 6.35 5.51 -12.03
CA ILE A 76 5.21 5.04 -12.80
C ILE A 76 4.87 6.04 -13.93
N VAL A 77 4.93 7.35 -13.65
CA VAL A 77 4.76 8.40 -14.68
C VAL A 77 5.88 8.38 -15.71
N GLU A 78 7.14 8.20 -15.30
CA GLU A 78 8.28 8.04 -16.21
C GLU A 78 8.15 6.82 -17.15
N ARG A 79 7.36 5.81 -16.75
CA ARG A 79 7.00 4.66 -17.58
C ARG A 79 5.79 4.91 -18.51
N GLY A 80 5.29 6.14 -18.58
CA GLY A 80 4.24 6.58 -19.50
C GLY A 80 2.81 6.48 -18.97
N ILE A 81 2.62 6.16 -17.68
CA ILE A 81 1.29 6.13 -17.08
C ILE A 81 0.86 7.55 -16.69
N ASP A 82 -0.40 7.90 -17.02
CA ASP A 82 -0.95 9.21 -16.74
C ASP A 82 -0.96 9.51 -15.23
N ARG A 83 -0.41 10.66 -14.84
CA ARG A 83 -0.36 11.13 -13.46
C ARG A 83 -1.75 11.24 -12.82
N GLU A 84 -2.77 11.54 -13.62
CA GLU A 84 -4.14 11.67 -13.13
C GLU A 84 -4.72 10.34 -12.61
N ARG A 85 -4.18 9.20 -13.02
CA ARG A 85 -4.57 7.89 -12.51
C ARG A 85 -3.97 7.56 -11.14
N ILE A 86 -3.01 8.35 -10.65
CA ILE A 86 -2.20 8.01 -9.48
C ILE A 86 -2.59 8.85 -8.26
N LEU A 87 -2.95 8.18 -7.20
CA LEU A 87 -3.22 8.73 -5.87
C LEU A 87 -2.06 8.42 -4.92
N LEU A 88 -1.84 9.30 -3.94
CA LEU A 88 -0.76 9.14 -2.96
C LEU A 88 -1.31 8.99 -1.55
N GLU A 89 -0.91 7.93 -0.87
CA GLU A 89 -1.02 7.78 0.57
C GLU A 89 0.41 7.82 1.15
N ASP A 90 0.77 8.90 1.80
CA ASP A 90 2.13 9.22 2.23
C ASP A 90 2.28 9.44 3.74
N GLU A 91 1.32 8.95 4.52
CA GLU A 91 1.32 9.05 5.99
C GLU A 91 1.75 7.73 6.68
N SER A 92 1.49 6.61 6.04
CA SER A 92 1.75 5.28 6.59
C SER A 92 3.25 5.00 6.77
N ARG A 93 3.59 4.28 7.83
CA ARG A 93 4.97 3.94 8.19
C ARG A 93 5.20 2.43 8.30
N ASP A 94 4.13 1.66 8.25
CA ASP A 94 4.13 0.21 8.30
C ASP A 94 2.93 -0.36 7.50
N THR A 95 2.87 -1.69 7.35
CA THR A 95 1.84 -2.36 6.55
C THR A 95 0.43 -2.19 7.10
N ILE A 96 0.27 -2.07 8.41
CA ILE A 96 -1.05 -1.79 9.01
C ILE A 96 -1.47 -0.38 8.67
N GLY A 97 -0.54 0.57 8.79
CA GLY A 97 -0.74 1.96 8.38
C GLY A 97 -1.15 2.06 6.91
N ASN A 98 -0.42 1.38 6.00
CA ASN A 98 -0.75 1.33 4.58
C ASN A 98 -2.21 0.89 4.37
N ALA A 99 -2.59 -0.26 4.91
CA ALA A 99 -3.94 -0.78 4.73
C ALA A 99 -5.01 0.15 5.31
N VAL A 100 -4.81 0.64 6.54
CA VAL A 100 -5.78 1.51 7.24
C VAL A 100 -5.92 2.86 6.54
N HIS A 101 -4.79 3.52 6.19
CA HIS A 101 -4.86 4.85 5.55
C HIS A 101 -5.36 4.79 4.11
N VAL A 102 -4.95 3.80 3.31
CA VAL A 102 -5.50 3.58 1.96
C VAL A 102 -7.01 3.38 2.05
N THR A 103 -7.46 2.53 2.97
CA THR A 103 -8.89 2.26 3.12
C THR A 103 -9.66 3.47 3.62
N ASP A 104 -9.23 4.11 4.71
CA ASP A 104 -9.92 5.27 5.29
C ASP A 104 -9.96 6.47 4.32
N ARG A 105 -8.87 6.69 3.58
CA ARG A 105 -8.75 7.85 2.70
C ARG A 105 -9.47 7.67 1.37
N TYR A 106 -9.45 6.45 0.81
CA TYR A 106 -9.85 6.22 -0.56
C TYR A 106 -10.94 5.15 -0.72
N LEU A 107 -10.79 3.97 -0.10
CA LEU A 107 -11.59 2.81 -0.48
C LEU A 107 -12.91 2.69 0.30
N ALA A 108 -12.99 3.21 1.51
CA ALA A 108 -14.22 3.13 2.33
C ALA A 108 -15.42 3.89 1.73
N ALA A 109 -15.17 4.83 0.81
CA ALA A 109 -16.21 5.66 0.20
C ALA A 109 -16.69 5.16 -1.17
N ILE A 110 -16.14 4.03 -1.66
CA ILE A 110 -16.48 3.45 -2.96
C ILE A 110 -16.96 2.00 -2.82
N PRO A 111 -17.77 1.50 -3.77
CA PRO A 111 -18.12 0.08 -3.82
C PRO A 111 -16.88 -0.79 -3.97
N ALA A 112 -16.92 -1.99 -3.36
CA ALA A 112 -15.89 -3.01 -3.54
C ALA A 112 -15.77 -3.42 -5.02
N ARG A 113 -14.55 -3.64 -5.45
CA ARG A 113 -14.19 -4.02 -6.83
C ARG A 113 -12.86 -4.78 -6.83
N PRO A 114 -12.45 -5.42 -7.94
CA PRO A 114 -11.16 -6.07 -8.04
C PRO A 114 -10.02 -5.14 -7.65
N MET A 115 -9.09 -5.64 -6.82
CA MET A 115 -7.93 -4.90 -6.34
C MET A 115 -6.68 -5.75 -6.46
N TYR A 116 -5.64 -5.18 -7.05
CA TYR A 116 -4.30 -5.77 -7.14
C TYR A 116 -3.39 -5.13 -6.11
N LEU A 117 -2.79 -5.95 -5.25
CA LEU A 117 -1.86 -5.49 -4.21
C LEU A 117 -0.42 -5.84 -4.61
N VAL A 118 0.34 -4.82 -5.03
CA VAL A 118 1.71 -4.98 -5.53
C VAL A 118 2.71 -4.79 -4.40
N THR A 119 3.54 -5.81 -4.17
CA THR A 119 4.62 -5.78 -3.17
C THR A 119 5.69 -6.84 -3.48
N SER A 120 6.76 -6.93 -2.67
CA SER A 120 7.80 -7.96 -2.82
C SER A 120 7.27 -9.36 -2.49
N PRO A 121 7.82 -10.44 -3.10
CA PRO A 121 7.35 -11.81 -2.88
C PRO A 121 7.27 -12.20 -1.40
N PHE A 122 8.33 -11.88 -0.62
CA PHE A 122 8.39 -12.21 0.81
C PHE A 122 7.33 -11.51 1.64
N HIS A 123 6.81 -10.38 1.17
CA HIS A 123 5.89 -9.52 1.89
C HIS A 123 4.41 -9.75 1.52
N LEU A 124 4.14 -10.55 0.50
CA LEU A 124 2.79 -10.77 -0.04
C LEU A 124 1.82 -11.33 1.00
N GLU A 125 2.20 -12.39 1.72
CA GLU A 125 1.32 -13.05 2.69
C GLU A 125 0.81 -12.07 3.74
N ARG A 126 1.72 -11.34 4.40
CA ARG A 126 1.35 -10.38 5.43
C ARG A 126 0.56 -9.20 4.88
N SER A 127 0.91 -8.72 3.71
CA SER A 127 0.19 -7.61 3.08
C SER A 127 -1.23 -8.00 2.71
N LEU A 128 -1.42 -9.15 2.07
CA LEU A 128 -2.74 -9.66 1.70
C LEU A 128 -3.62 -9.90 2.94
N GLU A 129 -3.09 -10.55 3.98
CA GLU A 129 -3.84 -10.77 5.22
C GLU A 129 -4.25 -9.44 5.86
N THR A 130 -3.32 -8.48 5.93
CA THR A 130 -3.58 -7.16 6.52
C THR A 130 -4.69 -6.42 5.75
N PHE A 131 -4.60 -6.37 4.42
CA PHE A 131 -5.58 -5.67 3.60
C PHE A 131 -6.95 -6.36 3.63
N ARG A 132 -7.01 -7.70 3.62
CA ARG A 132 -8.27 -8.46 3.75
C ARG A 132 -8.95 -8.21 5.09
N LEU A 133 -8.20 -8.16 6.18
CA LEU A 133 -8.75 -7.82 7.50
C LEU A 133 -9.27 -6.38 7.55
N VAL A 134 -8.55 -5.43 6.96
CA VAL A 134 -8.94 -4.01 6.99
C VAL A 134 -10.11 -3.71 6.08
N LEU A 135 -10.13 -4.22 4.86
CA LEU A 135 -11.18 -3.97 3.87
C LEU A 135 -12.44 -4.83 4.10
N GLY A 136 -12.28 -6.01 4.68
CA GLY A 136 -13.35 -6.97 4.86
C GLY A 136 -13.63 -7.84 3.63
N PRO A 137 -14.59 -8.78 3.74
CA PRO A 137 -14.77 -9.87 2.77
C PRO A 137 -15.41 -9.45 1.44
N ALA A 138 -15.91 -8.23 1.32
CA ALA A 138 -16.51 -7.76 0.07
C ALA A 138 -15.47 -7.47 -1.03
N TRP A 139 -14.19 -7.29 -0.67
CA TRP A 139 -13.13 -6.96 -1.61
C TRP A 139 -12.41 -8.22 -2.12
N GLU A 140 -12.31 -8.34 -3.44
CA GLU A 140 -11.46 -9.34 -4.09
C GLU A 140 -10.06 -8.78 -4.26
N ILE A 141 -9.10 -9.34 -3.50
CA ILE A 141 -7.72 -8.84 -3.48
C ILE A 141 -6.79 -9.90 -4.02
N GLU A 142 -6.16 -9.60 -5.15
CA GLU A 142 -5.11 -10.39 -5.76
C GLU A 142 -3.73 -9.81 -5.42
N GLY A 143 -2.79 -10.69 -5.06
CA GLY A 143 -1.41 -10.30 -4.77
C GLY A 143 -0.53 -10.37 -6.00
N VAL A 144 0.20 -9.30 -6.29
CA VAL A 144 1.16 -9.23 -7.39
C VAL A 144 2.56 -9.05 -6.85
N ALA A 145 3.45 -10.01 -7.14
CA ALA A 145 4.84 -9.96 -6.71
C ALA A 145 5.68 -9.11 -7.66
N SER A 146 6.47 -8.19 -7.10
CA SER A 146 7.55 -7.53 -7.85
C SER A 146 8.72 -8.49 -8.12
N ALA A 147 9.66 -8.06 -8.97
CA ALA A 147 10.98 -8.69 -9.00
C ALA A 147 11.63 -8.65 -7.60
N PRO A 148 12.43 -9.67 -7.24
CA PRO A 148 13.16 -9.67 -5.96
C PRO A 148 14.18 -8.53 -5.88
N ALA A 149 14.31 -7.93 -4.70
CA ALA A 149 15.35 -6.96 -4.39
C ALA A 149 16.52 -7.61 -3.62
N PRO A 150 17.73 -7.02 -3.66
CA PRO A 150 18.94 -7.63 -3.05
C PRO A 150 18.81 -7.94 -1.56
N ASP A 151 18.03 -7.15 -0.80
CA ASP A 151 17.84 -7.29 0.66
C ASP A 151 16.60 -8.11 1.04
N ASP A 152 15.85 -8.63 0.07
CA ASP A 152 14.60 -9.36 0.33
C ASP A 152 14.81 -10.59 1.22
N GLY A 153 15.90 -11.33 1.03
CA GLY A 153 16.20 -12.52 1.83
C GLY A 153 16.43 -12.24 3.32
N GLU A 154 17.04 -11.11 3.65
CA GLU A 154 17.22 -10.68 5.04
C GLU A 154 15.87 -10.25 5.64
N ARG A 155 15.12 -9.46 4.90
CA ARG A 155 13.79 -8.94 5.31
C ARG A 155 12.78 -10.06 5.51
N ALA A 156 12.80 -11.08 4.67
CA ALA A 156 11.92 -12.25 4.75
C ALA A 156 12.01 -12.98 6.11
N ARG A 157 13.19 -13.00 6.75
CA ARG A 157 13.39 -13.64 8.06
C ARG A 157 12.55 -13.02 9.17
N HIS A 158 12.14 -11.78 9.03
CA HIS A 158 11.35 -11.05 10.02
C HIS A 158 9.84 -11.15 9.79
N GLU A 159 9.39 -11.60 8.62
CA GLU A 159 7.97 -11.64 8.25
C GLU A 159 7.09 -12.45 9.20
N PRO A 160 7.49 -13.66 9.69
CA PRO A 160 6.65 -14.41 10.63
C PRO A 160 6.37 -13.62 11.92
N ARG A 161 7.38 -12.90 12.42
CA ARG A 161 7.23 -12.04 13.60
C ARG A 161 6.29 -10.87 13.33
N PHE A 162 6.47 -10.21 12.19
CA PHE A 162 5.63 -9.07 11.81
C PHE A 162 4.17 -9.48 11.54
N LEU A 163 3.95 -10.66 10.98
CA LEU A 163 2.62 -11.23 10.79
C LEU A 163 1.91 -11.46 12.13
N MET A 164 2.60 -12.05 13.11
CA MET A 164 2.06 -12.21 14.47
C MET A 164 1.73 -10.85 15.12
N GLN A 165 2.58 -9.85 14.97
CA GLN A 165 2.33 -8.50 15.48
C GLN A 165 1.12 -7.86 14.82
N THR A 166 0.93 -8.05 13.51
CA THR A 166 -0.23 -7.58 12.76
C THR A 166 -1.51 -8.21 13.29
N ARG A 167 -1.53 -9.53 13.44
CA ARG A 167 -2.67 -10.27 14.00
C ARG A 167 -3.03 -9.81 15.42
N ALA A 168 -2.02 -9.65 16.27
CA ALA A 168 -2.20 -9.16 17.64
C ALA A 168 -2.73 -7.72 17.67
N PHE A 169 -2.26 -6.87 16.77
CA PHE A 169 -2.75 -5.50 16.69
C PHE A 169 -4.21 -5.43 16.23
N LEU A 170 -4.63 -6.23 15.26
CA LEU A 170 -5.98 -6.24 14.73
C LEU A 170 -6.94 -7.13 15.53
N ALA A 171 -6.45 -7.90 16.50
CA ALA A 171 -7.28 -8.78 17.34
C ALA A 171 -8.44 -8.03 18.01
N GLY A 172 -9.64 -8.64 17.97
CA GLY A 172 -10.86 -8.10 18.55
C GLY A 172 -11.52 -6.97 17.72
N ILE A 173 -11.05 -6.74 16.51
CA ILE A 173 -11.69 -5.85 15.52
C ILE A 173 -12.16 -6.73 14.36
N ALA A 174 -13.45 -6.66 14.01
CA ALA A 174 -13.96 -7.43 12.90
C ALA A 174 -13.45 -6.90 11.55
N PRO A 175 -13.29 -7.78 10.54
CA PRO A 175 -12.91 -7.34 9.21
C PRO A 175 -13.84 -6.26 8.66
N GLY A 176 -13.28 -5.19 8.10
CA GLY A 176 -14.03 -4.05 7.58
C GLY A 176 -14.41 -2.97 8.60
N GLU A 177 -14.15 -3.15 9.90
CA GLU A 177 -14.39 -2.11 10.92
C GLU A 177 -13.30 -1.02 10.90
N VAL A 178 -13.14 -0.35 9.76
CA VAL A 178 -12.06 0.60 9.48
C VAL A 178 -11.98 1.71 10.53
N ALA A 179 -13.11 2.28 10.93
CA ALA A 179 -13.14 3.36 11.92
C ALA A 179 -12.51 2.94 13.28
N ARG A 180 -12.71 1.70 13.73
CA ARG A 180 -12.08 1.14 14.93
C ARG A 180 -10.59 0.95 14.75
N MET A 181 -10.15 0.51 13.56
CA MET A 181 -8.74 0.35 13.23
C MET A 181 -8.02 1.70 13.19
N VAL A 182 -8.61 2.72 12.58
CA VAL A 182 -8.12 4.11 12.58
C VAL A 182 -7.97 4.63 14.01
N ALA A 183 -9.00 4.45 14.85
CA ALA A 183 -8.95 4.90 16.24
C ALA A 183 -7.84 4.20 17.04
N LYS A 184 -7.62 2.90 16.80
CA LYS A 184 -6.56 2.12 17.43
C LYS A 184 -5.18 2.55 16.93
N LEU A 185 -5.02 2.80 15.63
CA LEU A 185 -3.77 3.24 15.03
C LEU A 185 -3.32 4.61 15.58
N ARG A 186 -4.26 5.55 15.74
CA ARG A 186 -3.98 6.89 16.31
C ARG A 186 -3.51 6.87 17.77
N LYS A 187 -3.91 5.84 18.54
CA LYS A 187 -3.54 5.67 19.96
C LYS A 187 -2.24 4.87 20.13
N ALA A 188 -1.80 4.17 19.08
CA ALA A 188 -0.58 3.38 19.15
C ALA A 188 0.66 4.29 19.17
N PRO A 189 1.72 3.92 19.92
CA PRO A 189 2.99 4.63 19.83
C PRO A 189 3.54 4.52 18.39
N PRO A 190 4.39 5.45 17.96
CA PRO A 190 5.08 5.36 16.67
C PRO A 190 5.83 4.02 16.56
N ARG A 191 5.65 3.32 15.46
CA ARG A 191 6.25 2.01 15.18
C ARG A 191 7.44 2.15 14.28
#